data_dcbc8ce49b9f50b73e3ca5beeb659645
#
_entry.id   dcbc8ce49b9f50b73e3ca5beeb659645
#
_cell.length_a   1.000
_cell.length_b   1.000
_cell.length_c   1.000
_cell.angle_alpha   90.00
_cell.angle_beta   90.00
_cell.angle_gamma   90.00
#
_symmetry.space_group_name_H-M   'P 1'
#
loop_
_entity.id
_entity.type
_entity.pdbx_description
1 polymer ?
#
loop_
_entity_poly.entity_id
_entity_poly.type
_entity_poly.pdbx_seq_one_letter_code
_entity_poly.pdbx_strand_id
1 'polypeptide(L)'
;MSASTKYCVKNGQQISEAAYFTVEAALILPIVMLFTVVMIFLAIYSYDRCVMEHCAYEASLRGAGSYISSAIEAETVARTAARRLVEERLFALRNFSYEVSVDSKQVTVTYNSEINMPFITWLGEYVSDIDMTIKVTKSAKRLNSTRTIRSFMLINE
;
A
#
# COMPACT_ATOMS: atom_id res chain seq x y z
N MET A 1 26.21 23.36 64.14
CA MET A 1 26.77 22.66 62.99
C MET A 1 25.77 21.64 62.52
N SER A 2 24.63 22.01 61.92
CA SER A 2 23.66 20.99 61.46
C SER A 2 22.85 21.37 60.19
N ALA A 3 23.09 22.52 59.60
CA ALA A 3 22.33 22.96 58.42
C ALA A 3 23.04 22.59 57.08
N SER A 4 24.37 22.55 57.07
CA SER A 4 25.15 22.33 55.83
C SER A 4 25.09 20.89 55.32
N THR A 5 24.97 19.91 56.19
CA THR A 5 24.91 18.49 55.83
C THR A 5 23.57 18.07 55.15
N LYS A 6 22.46 18.73 55.52
CA LYS A 6 21.15 18.45 54.94
C LYS A 6 21.02 18.92 53.48
N TYR A 7 21.67 20.04 53.13
CA TYR A 7 21.66 20.53 51.73
C TYR A 7 22.48 19.67 50.79
N CYS A 8 23.56 19.09 51.24
CA CYS A 8 24.42 18.24 50.44
C CYS A 8 23.75 16.88 50.07
N VAL A 9 23.02 16.30 51.04
CA VAL A 9 22.27 15.04 50.81
C VAL A 9 21.10 15.24 49.88
N LYS A 10 20.38 16.37 49.97
CA LYS A 10 19.24 16.65 49.08
C LYS A 10 19.65 16.88 47.63
N ASN A 11 20.78 17.55 47.39
CA ASN A 11 21.34 17.74 46.06
C ASN A 11 21.85 16.42 45.47
N GLY A 12 22.46 15.54 46.24
CA GLY A 12 22.94 14.23 45.78
C GLY A 12 21.80 13.31 45.38
N GLN A 13 20.65 13.32 46.04
CA GLN A 13 19.48 12.54 45.64
C GLN A 13 18.83 13.07 44.37
N GLN A 14 18.70 14.39 44.20
CA GLN A 14 18.15 14.98 42.99
C GLN A 14 19.00 14.69 41.73
N ILE A 15 20.34 14.71 41.87
CA ILE A 15 21.25 14.37 40.79
C ILE A 15 21.14 12.89 40.41
N SER A 16 20.97 12.00 41.39
CA SER A 16 20.79 10.57 41.16
C SER A 16 19.49 10.26 40.43
N GLU A 17 18.40 10.89 40.80
CA GLU A 17 17.09 10.73 40.15
C GLU A 17 17.10 11.28 38.70
N ALA A 18 17.71 12.46 38.51
CA ALA A 18 17.86 13.03 37.15
C ALA A 18 18.74 12.16 36.23
N ALA A 19 19.82 11.58 36.77
CA ALA A 19 20.69 10.67 36.01
C ALA A 19 19.96 9.36 35.63
N TYR A 20 19.12 8.83 36.52
CA TYR A 20 18.32 7.64 36.24
C TYR A 20 17.31 7.91 35.09
N PHE A 21 16.61 9.05 35.18
CA PHE A 21 15.66 9.47 34.13
C PHE A 21 16.31 9.63 32.75
N THR A 22 17.53 10.16 32.68
CA THR A 22 18.23 10.33 31.39
C THR A 22 18.65 9.00 30.79
N VAL A 23 19.06 8.03 31.59
CA VAL A 23 19.42 6.68 31.10
C VAL A 23 18.18 5.93 30.60
N GLU A 24 17.06 6.02 31.34
CA GLU A 24 15.80 5.42 30.94
C GLU A 24 15.28 6.02 29.63
N ALA A 25 15.28 7.35 29.51
CA ALA A 25 14.87 8.05 28.29
C ALA A 25 15.77 7.68 27.10
N ALA A 26 17.09 7.56 27.30
CA ALA A 26 18.04 7.19 26.25
C ALA A 26 17.81 5.77 25.71
N LEU A 27 17.23 4.88 26.52
CA LEU A 27 16.93 3.52 26.11
C LEU A 27 15.55 3.42 25.43
N ILE A 28 14.58 4.19 25.91
CA ILE A 28 13.21 4.18 25.36
C ILE A 28 13.13 4.93 24.02
N LEU A 29 13.86 6.04 23.88
CA LEU A 29 13.79 6.91 22.70
C LEU A 29 14.10 6.20 21.38
N PRO A 30 15.16 5.40 21.24
CA PRO A 30 15.44 4.67 20.01
C PRO A 30 14.35 3.65 19.66
N ILE A 31 13.74 3.01 20.65
CA ILE A 31 12.64 2.06 20.44
C ILE A 31 11.40 2.78 19.92
N VAL A 32 11.03 3.91 20.51
CA VAL A 32 9.90 4.71 20.06
C VAL A 32 10.12 5.25 18.65
N MET A 33 11.33 5.74 18.35
CA MET A 33 11.68 6.21 17.02
C MET A 33 11.60 5.10 15.97
N LEU A 34 12.12 3.91 16.28
CA LEU A 34 12.03 2.74 15.40
C LEU A 34 10.57 2.34 15.14
N PHE A 35 9.75 2.29 16.21
CA PHE A 35 8.32 1.98 16.07
C PHE A 35 7.60 3.01 15.20
N THR A 36 7.89 4.30 15.39
CA THR A 36 7.29 5.38 14.59
C THR A 36 7.65 5.23 13.11
N VAL A 37 8.91 4.94 12.80
CA VAL A 37 9.36 4.71 11.42
C VAL A 37 8.65 3.52 10.80
N VAL A 38 8.51 2.40 11.51
CA VAL A 38 7.77 1.22 11.04
C VAL A 38 6.31 1.56 10.76
N MET A 39 5.65 2.33 11.63
CA MET A 39 4.25 2.74 11.42
C MET A 39 4.08 3.63 10.16
N ILE A 40 5.03 4.53 9.91
CA ILE A 40 5.01 5.36 8.69
C ILE A 40 5.15 4.48 7.44
N PHE A 41 6.07 3.51 7.44
CA PHE A 41 6.23 2.59 6.32
C PHE A 41 4.98 1.72 6.08
N LEU A 42 4.35 1.22 7.14
CA LEU A 42 3.09 0.47 7.03
C LEU A 42 1.96 1.33 6.45
N ALA A 43 1.90 2.61 6.79
CA ALA A 43 0.93 3.54 6.24
C ALA A 43 1.15 3.75 4.74
N ILE A 44 2.39 3.98 4.30
CA ILE A 44 2.75 4.13 2.88
C ILE A 44 2.43 2.85 2.10
N TYR A 45 2.81 1.69 2.65
CA TYR A 45 2.50 0.39 2.06
C TYR A 45 1.00 0.18 1.85
N SER A 46 0.21 0.45 2.89
CA SER A 46 -1.25 0.31 2.83
C SER A 46 -1.87 1.26 1.83
N TYR A 47 -1.34 2.48 1.72
CA TYR A 47 -1.76 3.46 0.73
C TYR A 47 -1.49 2.97 -0.70
N ASP A 48 -0.26 2.56 -1.01
CA ASP A 48 0.12 2.09 -2.34
C ASP A 48 -0.69 0.87 -2.76
N ARG A 49 -0.91 -0.07 -1.84
CA ARG A 49 -1.78 -1.23 -2.08
C ARG A 49 -3.21 -0.81 -2.42
N CYS A 50 -3.78 0.12 -1.68
CA CYS A 50 -5.12 0.63 -1.92
C CYS A 50 -5.22 1.32 -3.30
N VAL A 51 -4.22 2.12 -3.67
CA VAL A 51 -4.12 2.76 -4.98
C VAL A 51 -4.05 1.72 -6.10
N MET A 52 -3.24 0.67 -5.96
CA MET A 52 -3.15 -0.41 -6.94
C MET A 52 -4.49 -1.13 -7.11
N GLU A 53 -5.19 -1.43 -6.02
CA GLU A 53 -6.52 -2.06 -6.07
C GLU A 53 -7.53 -1.20 -6.80
N HIS A 54 -7.53 0.10 -6.52
CA HIS A 54 -8.41 1.06 -7.19
C HIS A 54 -8.09 1.20 -8.68
N CYS A 55 -6.81 1.33 -9.03
CA CYS A 55 -6.37 1.42 -10.42
C CYS A 55 -6.68 0.15 -11.22
N ALA A 56 -6.50 -1.05 -10.60
CA ALA A 56 -6.84 -2.32 -11.22
C ALA A 56 -8.34 -2.42 -11.54
N TYR A 57 -9.17 -2.00 -10.58
CA TYR A 57 -10.62 -1.99 -10.75
C TYR A 57 -11.05 -0.98 -11.81
N GLU A 58 -10.53 0.24 -11.78
CA GLU A 58 -10.83 1.27 -12.78
C GLU A 58 -10.40 0.84 -14.19
N ALA A 59 -9.21 0.27 -14.35
CA ALA A 59 -8.73 -0.24 -15.64
C ALA A 59 -9.60 -1.37 -16.17
N SER A 60 -10.02 -2.30 -15.29
CA SER A 60 -10.91 -3.39 -15.67
C SER A 60 -12.31 -2.91 -16.09
N LEU A 61 -12.85 -1.89 -15.42
CA LEU A 61 -14.12 -1.26 -15.79
C LEU A 61 -14.05 -0.55 -17.15
N ARG A 62 -12.96 0.17 -17.42
CA ARG A 62 -12.76 0.85 -18.70
C ARG A 62 -12.68 -0.16 -19.85
N GLY A 63 -11.99 -1.28 -19.67
CA GLY A 63 -11.93 -2.37 -20.64
C GLY A 63 -13.26 -3.12 -20.80
N ALA A 64 -14.09 -3.15 -19.76
CA ALA A 64 -15.39 -3.82 -19.79
C ALA A 64 -16.54 -2.94 -20.30
N GLY A 65 -16.25 -1.71 -20.74
CA GLY A 65 -17.27 -0.72 -21.18
C GLY A 65 -18.19 -1.26 -22.27
N SER A 66 -19.45 -0.85 -22.23
CA SER A 66 -20.50 -1.31 -23.15
C SER A 66 -20.30 -0.89 -24.61
N TYR A 67 -19.45 0.10 -24.85
CA TYR A 67 -19.10 0.61 -26.18
C TYR A 67 -18.00 -0.21 -26.88
N ILE A 68 -17.34 -1.12 -26.15
CA ILE A 68 -16.26 -1.95 -26.69
C ILE A 68 -16.83 -3.25 -27.21
N SER A 69 -16.78 -3.43 -28.54
CA SER A 69 -17.36 -4.61 -29.21
C SER A 69 -16.38 -5.77 -29.30
N SER A 70 -15.09 -5.49 -29.51
CA SER A 70 -14.06 -6.53 -29.72
C SER A 70 -13.26 -6.82 -28.43
N ALA A 71 -12.73 -8.03 -28.32
CA ALA A 71 -11.85 -8.41 -27.21
C ALA A 71 -10.49 -7.70 -27.32
N ILE A 72 -9.98 -7.48 -28.52
CA ILE A 72 -8.71 -6.80 -28.78
C ILE A 72 -8.78 -5.33 -28.37
N GLU A 73 -9.89 -4.67 -28.68
CA GLU A 73 -10.12 -3.28 -28.28
C GLU A 73 -10.26 -3.17 -26.76
N ALA A 74 -10.97 -4.10 -26.11
CA ALA A 74 -11.08 -4.17 -24.67
C ALA A 74 -9.71 -4.30 -23.99
N GLU A 75 -8.84 -5.15 -24.54
CA GLU A 75 -7.49 -5.35 -24.04
C GLU A 75 -6.64 -4.07 -24.19
N THR A 76 -6.66 -3.43 -25.36
CA THR A 76 -5.88 -2.21 -25.59
C THR A 76 -6.31 -1.06 -24.70
N VAL A 77 -7.62 -0.87 -24.50
CA VAL A 77 -8.18 0.16 -23.61
C VAL A 77 -7.81 -0.13 -22.15
N ALA A 78 -8.00 -1.38 -21.70
CA ALA A 78 -7.65 -1.77 -20.33
C ALA A 78 -6.14 -1.63 -20.08
N ARG A 79 -5.29 -2.04 -21.03
CA ARG A 79 -3.84 -1.96 -20.95
C ARG A 79 -3.34 -0.51 -20.89
N THR A 80 -3.89 0.35 -21.72
CA THR A 80 -3.56 1.79 -21.73
C THR A 80 -3.99 2.47 -20.44
N ALA A 81 -5.20 2.15 -19.95
CA ALA A 81 -5.69 2.66 -18.67
C ALA A 81 -4.86 2.16 -17.50
N ALA A 82 -4.52 0.85 -17.47
CA ALA A 82 -3.72 0.24 -16.44
C ALA A 82 -2.35 0.92 -16.29
N ARG A 83 -1.66 1.17 -17.40
CA ARG A 83 -0.38 1.85 -17.40
C ARG A 83 -0.48 3.27 -16.87
N ARG A 84 -1.37 4.07 -17.46
CA ARG A 84 -1.49 5.51 -17.15
C ARG A 84 -1.90 5.78 -15.70
N LEU A 85 -2.82 4.99 -15.14
CA LEU A 85 -3.33 5.20 -13.79
C LEU A 85 -2.29 4.92 -12.71
N VAL A 86 -1.35 4.01 -12.96
CA VAL A 86 -0.35 3.60 -11.99
C VAL A 86 0.88 4.52 -12.02
N GLU A 87 1.33 4.92 -13.21
CA GLU A 87 2.53 5.75 -13.38
C GLU A 87 2.46 7.09 -12.61
N GLU A 88 1.26 7.64 -12.43
CA GLU A 88 1.07 8.96 -11.81
C GLU A 88 0.83 8.92 -10.28
N ARG A 89 0.59 7.73 -9.68
CA ARG A 89 0.02 7.65 -8.33
C ARG A 89 0.80 6.84 -7.30
N LEU A 90 1.83 6.09 -7.72
CA LEU A 90 2.62 5.27 -6.80
C LEU A 90 3.77 6.05 -6.16
N PHE A 91 3.94 5.91 -4.84
CA PHE A 91 4.97 6.59 -4.06
C PHE A 91 6.21 5.74 -3.80
N ALA A 92 6.05 4.53 -3.30
CA ALA A 92 7.16 3.68 -2.84
C ALA A 92 7.39 2.45 -3.71
N LEU A 93 6.44 2.09 -4.56
CA LEU A 93 6.55 0.93 -5.42
C LEU A 93 7.33 1.27 -6.68
N ARG A 94 8.36 0.48 -6.95
CA ARG A 94 9.14 0.49 -8.20
C ARG A 94 8.98 -0.87 -8.88
N ASN A 95 9.31 -0.94 -10.17
CA ASN A 95 9.25 -2.18 -10.96
C ASN A 95 7.85 -2.83 -10.95
N PHE A 96 6.83 -2.03 -11.28
CA PHE A 96 5.50 -2.61 -11.45
C PHE A 96 5.38 -3.32 -12.81
N SER A 97 4.81 -4.49 -12.81
CA SER A 97 4.36 -5.21 -14.00
C SER A 97 2.84 -5.34 -13.96
N TYR A 98 2.21 -5.31 -15.12
CA TYR A 98 0.77 -5.49 -15.23
C TYR A 98 0.44 -6.51 -16.31
N GLU A 99 -0.55 -7.32 -16.04
CA GLU A 99 -1.09 -8.30 -16.94
C GLU A 99 -2.59 -8.05 -17.13
N VAL A 100 -3.03 -8.01 -18.37
CA VAL A 100 -4.44 -7.83 -18.72
C VAL A 100 -4.91 -9.07 -19.43
N SER A 101 -5.93 -9.71 -18.91
CA SER A 101 -6.59 -10.87 -19.51
C SER A 101 -8.04 -10.52 -19.81
N VAL A 102 -8.43 -10.70 -21.06
CA VAL A 102 -9.79 -10.43 -21.55
C VAL A 102 -10.45 -11.75 -21.90
N ASP A 103 -11.48 -12.09 -21.15
CA ASP A 103 -12.37 -13.21 -21.48
C ASP A 103 -13.67 -12.69 -22.10
N SER A 104 -14.47 -13.59 -22.63
CA SER A 104 -15.78 -13.29 -23.24
C SER A 104 -16.76 -12.62 -22.25
N LYS A 105 -16.60 -12.90 -20.95
CA LYS A 105 -17.51 -12.45 -19.89
C LYS A 105 -16.93 -11.39 -18.96
N GLN A 106 -15.58 -11.29 -18.86
CA GLN A 106 -14.92 -10.42 -17.91
C GLN A 106 -13.57 -9.93 -18.42
N VAL A 107 -13.16 -8.77 -17.93
CA VAL A 107 -11.81 -8.23 -18.10
C VAL A 107 -11.12 -8.28 -16.74
N THR A 108 -9.97 -8.92 -16.68
CA THR A 108 -9.17 -9.07 -15.47
C THR A 108 -7.86 -8.32 -15.63
N VAL A 109 -7.54 -7.49 -14.64
CA VAL A 109 -6.27 -6.76 -14.56
C VAL A 109 -5.53 -7.21 -13.31
N THR A 110 -4.30 -7.66 -13.50
CA THR A 110 -3.40 -8.07 -12.42
C THR A 110 -2.20 -7.14 -12.39
N TYR A 111 -1.92 -6.56 -11.25
CA TYR A 111 -0.69 -5.84 -10.98
C TYR A 111 0.21 -6.68 -10.08
N ASN A 112 1.50 -6.71 -10.44
CA ASN A 112 2.55 -7.23 -9.59
C ASN A 112 3.56 -6.11 -9.37
N SER A 113 3.97 -5.89 -8.13
CA SER A 113 4.97 -4.89 -7.78
C SER A 113 5.85 -5.39 -6.66
N GLU A 114 7.11 -5.01 -6.71
CA GLU A 114 8.10 -5.28 -5.68
C GLU A 114 8.21 -4.06 -4.76
N ILE A 115 8.29 -4.32 -3.46
CA ILE A 115 8.47 -3.27 -2.47
C ILE A 115 9.96 -3.01 -2.31
N ASN A 116 10.40 -1.82 -2.69
CA ASN A 116 11.76 -1.37 -2.45
C ASN A 116 11.81 -0.43 -1.24
N MET A 117 11.88 -0.99 -0.05
CA MET A 117 12.06 -0.22 1.18
C MET A 117 13.50 -0.36 1.68
N PRO A 118 14.24 0.74 1.87
CA PRO A 118 15.65 0.68 2.30
C PRO A 118 15.83 0.00 3.66
N PHE A 119 14.82 0.07 4.53
CA PHE A 119 14.82 -0.60 5.83
C PHE A 119 14.76 -2.14 5.70
N ILE A 120 14.05 -2.64 4.70
CA ILE A 120 13.87 -4.08 4.45
C ILE A 120 15.14 -4.69 3.88
N THR A 121 15.87 -3.95 3.06
CA THR A 121 17.19 -4.37 2.57
C THR A 121 18.17 -4.57 3.72
N TRP A 122 18.09 -3.74 4.75
CA TRP A 122 18.91 -3.88 5.96
C TRP A 122 18.42 -5.04 6.86
N LEU A 123 17.11 -5.25 6.99
CA LEU A 123 16.53 -6.37 7.74
C LEU A 123 16.64 -7.70 6.98
N GLY A 124 16.68 -7.66 5.65
CA GLY A 124 16.76 -8.83 4.78
C GLY A 124 18.01 -9.67 4.98
N GLU A 125 19.07 -9.08 5.55
CA GLU A 125 20.27 -9.82 5.97
C GLU A 125 19.99 -10.74 7.17
N TYR A 126 18.95 -10.42 7.97
CA TYR A 126 18.49 -11.21 9.13
C TYR A 126 17.23 -12.05 8.86
N VAL A 127 16.47 -11.69 7.82
CA VAL A 127 15.19 -12.34 7.50
C VAL A 127 15.16 -12.63 6.00
N SER A 128 15.85 -13.70 5.62
CA SER A 128 16.09 -14.06 4.21
C SER A 128 14.87 -14.59 3.45
N ASP A 129 13.67 -14.60 4.02
CA ASP A 129 12.52 -15.31 3.46
C ASP A 129 11.24 -14.47 3.36
N ILE A 130 11.37 -13.14 3.36
CA ILE A 130 10.20 -12.26 3.17
C ILE A 130 10.10 -11.87 1.70
N ASP A 131 9.28 -12.61 0.96
CA ASP A 131 8.87 -12.27 -0.40
C ASP A 131 7.88 -11.09 -0.35
N MET A 132 8.38 -9.87 -0.63
CA MET A 132 7.59 -8.64 -0.55
C MET A 132 7.02 -8.23 -1.91
N THR A 133 6.41 -9.17 -2.59
CA THR A 133 5.66 -8.91 -3.81
C THR A 133 4.19 -8.62 -3.47
N ILE A 134 3.69 -7.48 -3.95
CA ILE A 134 2.26 -7.19 -3.91
C ILE A 134 1.65 -7.66 -5.21
N LYS A 135 0.73 -8.61 -5.12
CA LYS A 135 -0.10 -9.03 -6.25
C LYS A 135 -1.54 -8.60 -6.01
N VAL A 136 -2.06 -7.78 -6.92
CA VAL A 136 -3.44 -7.31 -6.90
C VAL A 136 -4.13 -7.73 -8.19
N THR A 137 -5.24 -8.46 -8.08
CA THR A 137 -6.05 -8.88 -9.21
C THR A 137 -7.48 -8.39 -9.03
N LYS A 138 -7.99 -7.66 -10.01
CA LYS A 138 -9.39 -7.21 -10.05
C LYS A 138 -10.00 -7.55 -11.39
N SER A 139 -11.29 -7.87 -11.40
CA SER A 139 -12.03 -8.20 -12.62
C SER A 139 -13.33 -7.41 -12.69
N ALA A 140 -13.70 -7.01 -13.92
CA ALA A 140 -14.98 -6.39 -14.20
C ALA A 140 -15.72 -7.20 -15.27
N LYS A 141 -17.03 -7.36 -15.07
CA LYS A 141 -17.89 -8.09 -16.00
C LYS A 141 -18.15 -7.23 -17.23
N ARG A 142 -17.96 -7.81 -18.43
CA ARG A 142 -18.27 -7.14 -19.69
C ARG A 142 -19.79 -6.94 -19.81
N LEU A 143 -20.19 -5.71 -20.06
CA LEU A 143 -21.57 -5.35 -20.32
C LEU A 143 -21.91 -5.64 -21.77
N ASN A 144 -22.81 -6.56 -21.99
CA ASN A 144 -23.35 -6.82 -23.33
C ASN A 144 -24.57 -5.91 -23.53
N SER A 145 -24.41 -4.82 -24.30
CA SER A 145 -25.44 -3.81 -24.56
C SER A 145 -26.74 -4.39 -25.07
N THR A 146 -26.68 -5.38 -25.98
CA THR A 146 -27.86 -6.04 -26.54
C THR A 146 -28.67 -6.79 -25.47
N ARG A 147 -28.00 -7.42 -24.52
CA ARG A 147 -28.66 -8.18 -23.44
C ARG A 147 -29.28 -7.24 -22.40
N THR A 148 -28.61 -6.15 -22.13
CA THR A 148 -29.10 -5.13 -21.18
C THR A 148 -30.33 -4.44 -21.73
N ILE A 149 -30.34 -4.05 -23.00
CA ILE A 149 -31.52 -3.43 -23.65
C ILE A 149 -32.73 -4.38 -23.67
N ARG A 150 -32.49 -5.66 -23.97
CA ARG A 150 -33.57 -6.67 -23.96
C ARG A 150 -34.16 -6.88 -22.57
N SER A 151 -33.35 -6.88 -21.52
CA SER A 151 -33.84 -7.02 -20.16
C SER A 151 -34.68 -5.80 -19.70
N PHE A 152 -34.34 -4.60 -20.16
CA PHE A 152 -35.14 -3.41 -19.89
C PHE A 152 -36.48 -3.39 -20.65
N MET A 153 -36.52 -3.92 -21.87
CA MET A 153 -37.78 -4.02 -22.63
C MET A 153 -38.76 -5.02 -22.01
N LEU A 154 -38.25 -6.12 -21.44
CA LEU A 154 -39.08 -7.14 -20.79
C LEU A 154 -39.67 -6.72 -19.42
N ILE A 155 -39.14 -5.66 -18.82
CA ILE A 155 -39.65 -5.14 -17.52
C ILE A 155 -40.81 -4.13 -17.75
N ASN A 156 -40.95 -3.60 -18.97
CA ASN A 156 -41.92 -2.58 -19.30
C ASN A 156 -43.18 -3.14 -20.04
N GLU A 157 -43.28 -4.46 -20.18
CA GLU A 157 -44.51 -5.18 -20.57
C GLU A 157 -45.18 -5.79 -19.34
#